data_5e86d64a54f8839d53d222e5225af3e8
#
_entry.id   5e86d64a54f8839d53d222e5225af3e8
#
_cell.length_a   1.000
_cell.length_b   1.000
_cell.length_c   1.000
_cell.angle_alpha   90.00
_cell.angle_beta   90.00
_cell.angle_gamma   90.00
#
_symmetry.space_group_name_H-M   'P 1'
#
loop_
_entity.id
_entity.type
_entity.pdbx_description
1 polymer ?
#
loop_
_entity_poly.entity_id
_entity_poly.type
_entity_poly.pdbx_seq_one_letter_code
_entity_poly.pdbx_strand_id
1 'polypeptide(L)'
;SIGYLSDEANSIIYVFLTDNETSAYVPSGAGSNHYIVSYNATTDSSSILVTGAFLNFSKLNPIFGVNLLEDLLFFTDNRNQPRKINVTSATESAGSVMQVGINAIGSGYIDSVYNTVNQVPGGIGTGLTVSITTSAGQINSATVVNPGTGYAVGDIVVVSGPGSGTIGLLSISSIFYYYTSEDNISVA
;
A
#
# COMPACT_ATOMS: atom_id res chain seq x y z
N SER A 1 3.62 -8.75 -23.32
CA SER A 1 2.67 -9.03 -22.23
C SER A 1 2.18 -10.45 -22.30
N ILE A 2 1.72 -10.96 -21.18
CA ILE A 2 1.11 -12.30 -21.08
C ILE A 2 -0.38 -12.24 -20.68
N GLY A 3 -0.93 -11.07 -20.49
CA GLY A 3 -2.33 -10.82 -20.20
C GLY A 3 -2.58 -9.37 -19.79
N TYR A 4 -3.85 -8.98 -19.79
CA TYR A 4 -4.28 -7.67 -19.33
C TYR A 4 -5.75 -7.70 -18.88
N LEU A 5 -6.15 -6.68 -18.12
CA LEU A 5 -7.53 -6.36 -17.78
C LEU A 5 -7.76 -4.85 -18.01
N SER A 6 -8.84 -4.50 -18.67
CA SER A 6 -9.28 -3.10 -18.83
C SER A 6 -10.36 -2.78 -17.79
N ASP A 7 -10.10 -1.79 -16.95
CA ASP A 7 -11.08 -1.15 -16.07
C ASP A 7 -11.56 0.15 -16.76
N GLU A 8 -12.62 0.03 -17.53
CA GLU A 8 -13.15 1.14 -18.31
C GLU A 8 -13.73 2.24 -17.42
N ALA A 9 -14.24 1.89 -16.23
CA ALA A 9 -14.86 2.86 -15.32
C ALA A 9 -13.81 3.86 -14.79
N ASN A 10 -12.58 3.41 -14.57
CA ASN A 10 -11.48 4.22 -14.03
C ASN A 10 -10.44 4.61 -15.11
N SER A 11 -10.64 4.19 -16.37
CA SER A 11 -9.69 4.39 -17.48
C SER A 11 -8.31 3.80 -17.19
N ILE A 12 -8.26 2.64 -16.52
CA ILE A 12 -7.02 1.95 -16.13
C ILE A 12 -6.92 0.61 -16.88
N ILE A 13 -5.72 0.29 -17.35
CA ILE A 13 -5.38 -1.02 -17.89
C ILE A 13 -4.32 -1.66 -16.98
N TYR A 14 -4.63 -2.84 -16.46
CA TYR A 14 -3.67 -3.67 -15.72
C TYR A 14 -3.00 -4.64 -16.69
N VAL A 15 -1.67 -4.66 -16.72
CA VAL A 15 -0.89 -5.44 -17.69
C VAL A 15 0.09 -6.35 -16.97
N PHE A 16 0.14 -7.63 -17.36
CA PHE A 16 1.07 -8.62 -16.85
C PHE A 16 2.21 -8.81 -17.84
N LEU A 17 3.44 -8.64 -17.37
CA LEU A 17 4.64 -8.61 -18.20
C LEU A 17 5.68 -9.63 -17.71
N THR A 18 6.34 -10.28 -18.64
CA THR A 18 7.53 -11.10 -18.38
C THR A 18 8.41 -11.22 -19.62
N ASP A 19 9.70 -11.40 -19.42
CA ASP A 19 10.67 -11.80 -20.44
C ASP A 19 11.00 -13.31 -20.38
N ASN A 20 10.48 -14.04 -19.39
CA ASN A 20 10.69 -15.47 -19.23
C ASN A 20 10.02 -16.29 -20.35
N GLU A 21 10.84 -17.05 -21.08
CA GLU A 21 10.41 -17.91 -22.20
C GLU A 21 10.38 -19.41 -21.85
N THR A 22 10.64 -19.77 -20.59
CA THR A 22 10.71 -21.17 -20.18
C THR A 22 9.43 -21.62 -19.47
N SER A 23 9.07 -22.91 -19.66
CA SER A 23 8.01 -23.57 -18.91
C SER A 23 8.51 -24.12 -17.56
N ALA A 24 9.83 -24.22 -17.37
CA ALA A 24 10.39 -24.72 -16.11
C ALA A 24 10.02 -23.80 -14.95
N TYR A 25 9.54 -24.39 -13.87
CA TYR A 25 9.40 -23.66 -12.60
C TYR A 25 10.81 -23.35 -12.10
N VAL A 26 11.19 -22.09 -12.05
CA VAL A 26 12.45 -21.66 -11.47
C VAL A 26 12.11 -21.09 -10.09
N PRO A 27 12.37 -21.84 -8.99
CA PRO A 27 12.26 -21.27 -7.65
C PRO A 27 13.16 -20.04 -7.58
N SER A 28 12.63 -18.91 -7.19
CA SER A 28 13.34 -17.62 -7.15
C SER A 28 13.44 -16.83 -8.47
N GLY A 29 12.92 -17.30 -9.60
CA GLY A 29 12.86 -16.53 -10.88
C GLY A 29 14.19 -15.91 -11.31
N ALA A 30 15.30 -16.52 -10.96
CA ALA A 30 16.63 -16.00 -11.19
C ALA A 30 16.85 -15.71 -12.69
N GLY A 31 17.04 -14.45 -13.04
CA GLY A 31 17.41 -13.98 -14.36
C GLY A 31 16.25 -13.53 -15.26
N SER A 32 14.99 -13.56 -14.79
CA SER A 32 13.84 -13.04 -15.55
C SER A 32 13.16 -11.89 -14.83
N ASN A 33 12.61 -10.97 -15.62
CA ASN A 33 11.87 -9.82 -15.12
C ASN A 33 10.37 -10.11 -15.20
N HIS A 34 9.66 -9.83 -14.10
CA HIS A 34 8.22 -10.00 -14.03
C HIS A 34 7.59 -8.75 -13.41
N TYR A 35 6.49 -8.27 -14.00
CA TYR A 35 5.81 -7.07 -13.56
C TYR A 35 4.29 -7.22 -13.66
N ILE A 36 3.59 -6.59 -12.72
CA ILE A 36 2.20 -6.17 -12.87
C ILE A 36 2.24 -4.65 -12.91
N VAL A 37 1.68 -4.07 -13.97
CA VAL A 37 1.72 -2.63 -14.23
C VAL A 37 0.30 -2.13 -14.40
N SER A 38 -0.02 -0.96 -13.87
CA SER A 38 -1.20 -0.19 -14.22
C SER A 38 -0.83 0.93 -15.21
N TYR A 39 -1.68 1.16 -16.19
CA TYR A 39 -1.60 2.30 -17.11
C TYR A 39 -2.91 3.08 -17.02
N ASN A 40 -2.83 4.35 -16.70
CA ASN A 40 -3.97 5.25 -16.67
C ASN A 40 -4.06 6.02 -17.99
N ALA A 41 -5.10 5.73 -18.77
CA ALA A 41 -5.31 6.32 -20.08
C ALA A 41 -5.72 7.80 -20.04
N THR A 42 -6.24 8.29 -18.92
CA THR A 42 -6.62 9.70 -18.74
C THR A 42 -5.41 10.59 -18.51
N THR A 43 -4.45 10.10 -17.70
CA THR A 43 -3.26 10.86 -17.31
C THR A 43 -2.02 10.51 -18.14
N ASP A 44 -2.12 9.52 -19.05
CA ASP A 44 -1.02 8.97 -19.85
C ASP A 44 0.17 8.58 -18.98
N SER A 45 -0.11 7.86 -17.87
CA SER A 45 0.90 7.48 -16.89
C SER A 45 0.84 6.00 -16.55
N SER A 46 1.99 5.42 -16.22
CA SER A 46 2.08 4.03 -15.78
C SER A 46 2.75 3.92 -14.42
N SER A 47 2.32 2.93 -13.65
CA SER A 47 2.90 2.59 -12.34
C SER A 47 3.16 1.09 -12.25
N ILE A 48 4.32 0.71 -11.72
CA ILE A 48 4.60 -0.69 -11.39
C ILE A 48 3.88 -0.99 -10.07
N LEU A 49 2.93 -1.92 -10.10
CA LEU A 49 2.20 -2.38 -8.92
C LEU A 49 3.00 -3.44 -8.16
N VAL A 50 3.52 -4.42 -8.89
CA VAL A 50 4.30 -5.52 -8.32
C VAL A 50 5.44 -5.87 -9.26
N THR A 51 6.62 -6.12 -8.71
CA THR A 51 7.77 -6.68 -9.42
C THR A 51 8.49 -7.67 -8.54
N GLY A 52 8.99 -8.75 -9.11
CA GLY A 52 9.80 -9.71 -8.38
C GLY A 52 9.79 -11.09 -9.02
N ALA A 53 10.84 -11.83 -8.70
CA ALA A 53 11.03 -13.19 -9.18
C ALA A 53 9.92 -14.15 -8.71
N PHE A 54 9.32 -13.88 -7.54
CA PHE A 54 8.22 -14.66 -6.98
C PHE A 54 6.95 -14.68 -7.86
N LEU A 55 6.76 -13.68 -8.75
CA LEU A 55 5.66 -13.70 -9.73
C LEU A 55 5.77 -14.88 -10.67
N ASN A 56 6.98 -15.36 -10.97
CA ASN A 56 7.26 -16.58 -11.72
C ASN A 56 6.40 -16.74 -13.00
N PHE A 57 6.12 -15.64 -13.68
CA PHE A 57 5.37 -15.63 -14.94
C PHE A 57 6.16 -16.30 -16.07
N SER A 58 5.47 -16.77 -17.11
CA SER A 58 6.08 -17.31 -18.32
C SER A 58 5.28 -16.92 -19.55
N LYS A 59 5.95 -16.60 -20.65
CA LYS A 59 5.30 -16.37 -21.95
C LYS A 59 4.54 -17.59 -22.46
N LEU A 60 4.90 -18.80 -21.98
CA LEU A 60 4.22 -20.03 -22.34
C LEU A 60 2.95 -20.28 -21.51
N ASN A 61 2.75 -19.53 -20.45
CA ASN A 61 1.59 -19.62 -19.56
C ASN A 61 0.94 -18.22 -19.43
N PRO A 62 0.11 -17.81 -20.41
CA PRO A 62 -0.55 -16.52 -20.36
C PRO A 62 -1.56 -16.48 -19.21
N ILE A 63 -1.87 -15.28 -18.73
CA ILE A 63 -2.97 -15.04 -17.80
C ILE A 63 -4.27 -15.33 -18.54
N PHE A 64 -5.01 -16.34 -18.10
CA PHE A 64 -6.27 -16.72 -18.73
C PHE A 64 -7.49 -16.39 -17.88
N GLY A 65 -7.33 -16.20 -16.57
CA GLY A 65 -8.37 -15.73 -15.65
C GLY A 65 -7.88 -14.47 -14.95
N VAL A 66 -8.61 -13.36 -15.15
CA VAL A 66 -8.35 -12.10 -14.47
C VAL A 66 -9.68 -11.41 -14.16
N ASN A 67 -9.81 -10.85 -12.96
CA ASN A 67 -10.98 -10.09 -12.53
C ASN A 67 -10.58 -9.02 -11.51
N LEU A 68 -11.27 -7.90 -11.53
CA LEU A 68 -11.15 -6.84 -10.54
C LEU A 68 -12.46 -6.76 -9.76
N LEU A 69 -12.36 -6.91 -8.44
CA LEU A 69 -13.47 -6.73 -7.52
C LEU A 69 -13.09 -5.63 -6.51
N GLU A 70 -13.73 -4.49 -6.62
CA GLU A 70 -13.30 -3.28 -5.91
C GLU A 70 -11.81 -2.99 -6.21
N ASP A 71 -10.96 -2.99 -5.18
CA ASP A 71 -9.51 -2.80 -5.32
C ASP A 71 -8.72 -4.11 -5.42
N LEU A 72 -9.39 -5.27 -5.46
CA LEU A 72 -8.73 -6.57 -5.50
C LEU A 72 -8.65 -7.09 -6.93
N LEU A 73 -7.46 -7.14 -7.48
CA LEU A 73 -7.14 -7.75 -8.77
C LEU A 73 -6.78 -9.22 -8.56
N PHE A 74 -7.66 -10.12 -8.98
CA PHE A 74 -7.46 -11.57 -8.98
C PHE A 74 -6.93 -12.01 -10.33
N PHE A 75 -5.98 -12.96 -10.34
CA PHE A 75 -5.41 -13.48 -11.57
C PHE A 75 -4.89 -14.91 -11.44
N THR A 76 -4.86 -15.62 -12.58
CA THR A 76 -4.32 -16.98 -12.68
C THR A 76 -3.74 -17.25 -14.07
N ASP A 77 -2.63 -17.95 -14.11
CA ASP A 77 -1.88 -18.33 -15.32
C ASP A 77 -1.76 -19.85 -15.51
N ASN A 78 -2.51 -20.65 -14.74
CA ASN A 78 -2.48 -22.11 -14.75
C ASN A 78 -1.07 -22.71 -14.50
N ARG A 79 -0.11 -21.91 -14.11
CA ARG A 79 1.25 -22.30 -13.72
C ARG A 79 1.46 -22.15 -12.23
N ASN A 80 1.01 -21.02 -11.71
CA ASN A 80 1.07 -20.67 -10.31
C ASN A 80 -0.32 -20.85 -9.68
N GLN A 81 -0.38 -20.94 -8.36
CA GLN A 81 -1.68 -20.91 -7.67
C GLN A 81 -2.40 -19.58 -7.96
N PRO A 82 -3.74 -19.54 -7.83
CA PRO A 82 -4.48 -18.28 -7.99
C PRO A 82 -3.97 -17.20 -7.02
N ARG A 83 -3.89 -15.98 -7.50
CA ARG A 83 -3.29 -14.85 -6.79
C ARG A 83 -4.20 -13.65 -6.78
N LYS A 84 -3.98 -12.76 -5.82
CA LYS A 84 -4.65 -11.46 -5.72
C LYS A 84 -3.68 -10.38 -5.25
N ILE A 85 -3.92 -9.16 -5.69
CA ILE A 85 -3.29 -7.95 -5.14
C ILE A 85 -4.36 -6.90 -4.89
N ASN A 86 -4.15 -6.04 -3.89
CA ASN A 86 -4.91 -4.80 -3.77
C ASN A 86 -4.18 -3.72 -4.57
N VAL A 87 -4.81 -3.21 -5.62
CA VAL A 87 -4.19 -2.28 -6.57
C VAL A 87 -3.91 -0.91 -5.95
N THR A 88 -4.75 -0.45 -5.03
CA THR A 88 -4.54 0.79 -4.29
C THR A 88 -3.32 0.67 -3.37
N SER A 89 -3.23 -0.40 -2.60
CA SER A 89 -2.06 -0.65 -1.74
C SER A 89 -0.76 -0.81 -2.54
N ALA A 90 -0.84 -1.38 -3.74
CA ALA A 90 0.33 -1.60 -4.60
C ALA A 90 0.91 -0.29 -5.20
N THR A 91 0.12 0.79 -5.26
CA THR A 91 0.58 2.11 -5.73
C THR A 91 1.25 2.93 -4.63
N GLU A 92 1.05 2.57 -3.37
CA GLU A 92 1.62 3.28 -2.24
C GLU A 92 3.11 2.99 -2.05
N SER A 93 3.81 3.96 -1.50
CA SER A 93 5.22 3.79 -1.16
C SER A 93 5.42 2.87 0.05
N ALA A 94 6.56 2.20 0.12
CA ALA A 94 6.91 1.34 1.25
C ALA A 94 6.80 2.09 2.59
N GLY A 95 6.06 1.52 3.55
CA GLY A 95 5.82 2.13 4.85
C GLY A 95 4.83 3.30 4.83
N SER A 96 3.99 3.42 3.81
CA SER A 96 2.84 4.32 3.82
C SER A 96 1.82 3.90 4.88
N VAL A 97 1.37 4.85 5.69
CA VAL A 97 0.47 4.59 6.83
C VAL A 97 -0.96 4.47 6.37
N MET A 98 -1.61 3.33 6.65
CA MET A 98 -3.03 3.15 6.39
C MET A 98 -3.89 3.64 7.56
N GLN A 99 -3.48 3.33 8.79
CA GLN A 99 -4.26 3.65 9.97
C GLN A 99 -3.38 3.99 11.17
N VAL A 100 -3.86 4.92 11.98
CA VAL A 100 -3.27 5.27 13.28
C VAL A 100 -4.24 4.95 14.41
N GLY A 101 -3.70 4.58 15.58
CA GLY A 101 -4.43 4.43 16.82
C GLY A 101 -3.99 5.49 17.83
N ILE A 102 -4.87 5.88 18.76
CA ILE A 102 -4.52 6.77 19.86
C ILE A 102 -3.78 5.96 20.92
N ASN A 103 -2.51 6.27 21.13
CA ASN A 103 -1.67 5.64 22.15
C ASN A 103 -1.73 6.40 23.48
N ALA A 104 -1.73 7.74 23.42
CA ALA A 104 -1.95 8.61 24.55
C ALA A 104 -2.78 9.83 24.14
N ILE A 105 -3.86 10.10 24.89
CA ILE A 105 -4.83 11.16 24.55
C ILE A 105 -4.29 12.58 24.76
N GLY A 106 -3.24 12.73 25.56
CA GLY A 106 -2.71 14.03 25.93
C GLY A 106 -3.67 14.86 26.77
N SER A 107 -3.36 16.13 27.00
CA SER A 107 -4.21 17.08 27.70
C SER A 107 -3.87 18.52 27.32
N GLY A 108 -4.79 19.44 27.61
CA GLY A 108 -4.59 20.89 27.42
C GLY A 108 -4.65 21.33 25.95
N TYR A 109 -5.20 20.51 25.06
CA TYR A 109 -5.48 20.92 23.68
C TYR A 109 -6.68 21.89 23.64
N ILE A 110 -6.66 22.79 22.69
CA ILE A 110 -7.83 23.59 22.34
C ILE A 110 -8.79 22.70 21.56
N ASP A 111 -10.06 22.64 21.95
CA ASP A 111 -11.04 21.80 21.25
C ASP A 111 -11.24 22.29 19.81
N SER A 112 -10.89 21.46 18.85
CA SER A 112 -10.94 21.78 17.43
C SER A 112 -10.71 20.53 16.57
N VAL A 113 -10.79 20.72 15.24
CA VAL A 113 -10.28 19.78 14.23
C VAL A 113 -9.11 20.44 13.52
N TYR A 114 -7.97 19.81 13.52
CA TYR A 114 -6.78 20.34 12.82
C TYR A 114 -5.87 19.24 12.27
N ASN A 115 -5.19 19.58 11.18
CA ASN A 115 -4.17 18.72 10.59
C ASN A 115 -2.82 19.00 11.26
N THR A 116 -2.08 17.96 11.51
CA THR A 116 -0.76 18.05 12.13
C THR A 116 0.25 17.25 11.34
N VAL A 117 1.45 17.77 11.25
CA VAL A 117 2.63 17.04 10.73
C VAL A 117 3.33 16.41 11.92
N ASN A 118 3.50 15.10 11.87
CA ASN A 118 4.03 14.34 12.99
C ASN A 118 5.51 14.03 12.79
N GLN A 119 6.23 14.06 13.90
CA GLN A 119 7.62 13.62 13.96
C GLN A 119 7.67 12.35 14.81
N VAL A 120 8.27 11.30 14.26
CA VAL A 120 8.54 10.08 15.01
C VAL A 120 9.85 10.28 15.77
N PRO A 121 9.86 10.28 17.11
CA PRO A 121 11.11 10.36 17.86
C PRO A 121 12.01 9.16 17.54
N GLY A 122 13.11 9.39 16.84
CA GLY A 122 14.04 8.33 16.41
C GLY A 122 13.55 7.45 15.25
N GLY A 123 12.41 7.76 14.64
CA GLY A 123 11.87 7.03 13.50
C GLY A 123 12.46 7.48 12.16
N ILE A 124 12.30 6.63 11.16
CA ILE A 124 12.78 6.87 9.79
C ILE A 124 11.68 7.35 8.83
N GLY A 125 10.40 7.29 9.23
CA GLY A 125 9.27 7.70 8.41
C GLY A 125 9.19 9.22 8.22
N THR A 126 8.67 9.65 7.08
CA THR A 126 8.52 11.06 6.72
C THR A 126 7.19 11.33 6.03
N GLY A 127 6.71 12.57 6.09
CA GLY A 127 5.57 13.05 5.31
C GLY A 127 4.19 12.65 5.82
N LEU A 128 4.07 11.88 6.90
CA LEU A 128 2.76 11.57 7.49
C LEU A 128 2.09 12.84 8.01
N THR A 129 0.84 13.05 7.60
CA THR A 129 -0.04 14.03 8.24
C THR A 129 -1.33 13.36 8.69
N VAL A 130 -1.83 13.76 9.85
CA VAL A 130 -3.10 13.27 10.40
C VAL A 130 -4.03 14.44 10.68
N SER A 131 -5.32 14.22 10.53
CA SER A 131 -6.36 15.10 11.06
C SER A 131 -6.75 14.58 12.43
N ILE A 132 -6.69 15.42 13.44
CA ILE A 132 -7.13 15.06 14.78
C ILE A 132 -8.34 15.90 15.19
N THR A 133 -9.23 15.31 15.96
CA THR A 133 -10.31 16.01 16.64
C THR A 133 -10.02 15.98 18.12
N THR A 134 -10.13 17.14 18.78
CA THR A 134 -9.96 17.25 20.22
C THR A 134 -11.28 17.65 20.87
N SER A 135 -11.52 17.12 22.07
CA SER A 135 -12.67 17.43 22.90
C SER A 135 -12.29 17.37 24.39
N ALA A 136 -12.77 18.29 25.19
CA ALA A 136 -12.40 18.42 26.61
C ALA A 136 -10.87 18.50 26.82
N GLY A 137 -10.16 19.12 25.88
CA GLY A 137 -8.72 19.27 25.92
C GLY A 137 -7.93 18.00 25.64
N GLN A 138 -8.52 16.95 25.09
CA GLN A 138 -7.90 15.65 24.80
C GLN A 138 -8.13 15.22 23.34
N ILE A 139 -7.26 14.37 22.81
CA ILE A 139 -7.46 13.77 21.48
C ILE A 139 -8.61 12.76 21.56
N ASN A 140 -9.62 12.98 20.72
CA ASN A 140 -10.82 12.13 20.62
C ASN A 140 -10.77 11.19 19.39
N SER A 141 -10.25 11.68 18.26
CA SER A 141 -10.06 10.86 17.06
C SER A 141 -8.84 11.32 16.26
N ALA A 142 -8.32 10.41 15.45
CA ALA A 142 -7.23 10.70 14.52
C ALA A 142 -7.46 9.91 13.21
N THR A 143 -7.27 10.58 12.07
CA THR A 143 -7.38 9.97 10.73
C THR A 143 -6.19 10.37 9.87
N VAL A 144 -5.70 9.46 9.05
CA VAL A 144 -4.59 9.73 8.12
C VAL A 144 -5.08 10.65 7.00
N VAL A 145 -4.34 11.73 6.73
CA VAL A 145 -4.59 12.66 5.63
C VAL A 145 -3.56 12.44 4.51
N ASN A 146 -2.28 12.37 4.89
CA ASN A 146 -1.20 11.97 3.98
C ASN A 146 -0.48 10.77 4.62
N PRO A 147 -0.39 9.63 3.93
CA PRO A 147 0.16 8.41 4.51
C PRO A 147 1.67 8.48 4.78
N GLY A 148 2.41 9.41 4.15
CA GLY A 148 3.86 9.44 4.27
C GLY A 148 4.55 8.18 3.74
N THR A 149 5.80 7.97 4.13
CA THR A 149 6.60 6.80 3.73
C THR A 149 7.59 6.40 4.82
N GLY A 150 8.03 5.14 4.82
CA GLY A 150 9.10 4.65 5.70
C GLY A 150 8.68 4.40 7.14
N TYR A 151 7.39 4.29 7.42
CA TYR A 151 6.86 3.94 8.74
C TYR A 151 6.75 2.42 8.91
N ALA A 152 6.79 1.97 10.16
CA ALA A 152 6.53 0.59 10.56
C ALA A 152 5.34 0.53 11.53
N VAL A 153 4.64 -0.61 11.54
CA VAL A 153 3.60 -0.87 12.56
C VAL A 153 4.23 -0.84 13.94
N GLY A 154 3.61 -0.09 14.85
CA GLY A 154 4.10 0.12 16.22
C GLY A 154 4.92 1.41 16.39
N ASP A 155 5.32 2.10 15.33
CA ASP A 155 5.95 3.41 15.44
C ASP A 155 5.05 4.37 16.20
N ILE A 156 5.65 5.22 17.04
CA ILE A 156 4.94 6.21 17.85
C ILE A 156 5.14 7.60 17.24
N VAL A 157 4.05 8.28 16.99
CA VAL A 157 4.01 9.60 16.37
C VAL A 157 3.54 10.63 17.42
N VAL A 158 4.31 11.70 17.55
CA VAL A 158 3.98 12.81 18.45
C VAL A 158 2.96 13.72 17.79
N VAL A 159 1.88 14.05 18.51
CA VAL A 159 0.86 14.98 18.03
C VAL A 159 1.25 16.41 18.38
N SER A 160 1.50 17.22 17.37
CA SER A 160 1.70 18.66 17.52
C SER A 160 0.36 19.38 17.35
N GLY A 161 -0.02 20.17 18.31
CA GLY A 161 -1.27 20.95 18.28
C GLY A 161 -1.25 22.12 19.25
N PRO A 162 -2.17 23.10 19.09
CA PRO A 162 -2.26 24.23 19.98
C PRO A 162 -2.74 23.77 21.37
N GLY A 163 -2.00 24.16 22.39
CA GLY A 163 -2.25 23.80 23.78
C GLY A 163 -0.96 23.69 24.57
N SER A 164 -1.06 23.61 25.88
CA SER A 164 0.08 23.62 26.79
C SER A 164 0.06 22.49 27.82
N GLY A 165 -0.52 21.36 27.49
CA GLY A 165 -0.64 20.22 28.39
C GLY A 165 0.31 19.07 28.07
N THR A 166 -0.07 17.87 28.46
CA THR A 166 0.67 16.64 28.15
C THR A 166 0.52 16.29 26.67
N ILE A 167 1.63 15.99 26.02
CA ILE A 167 1.65 15.64 24.58
C ILE A 167 0.90 14.33 24.35
N GLY A 168 0.02 14.33 23.34
CA GLY A 168 -0.65 13.14 22.85
C GLY A 168 0.26 12.32 21.92
N LEU A 169 0.03 11.03 21.90
CA LEU A 169 0.77 10.09 21.06
C LEU A 169 -0.18 9.25 20.22
N LEU A 170 0.17 9.03 18.97
CA LEU A 170 -0.47 8.06 18.10
C LEU A 170 0.49 6.90 17.83
N SER A 171 -0.04 5.70 17.65
CA SER A 171 0.71 4.56 17.15
C SER A 171 0.32 4.24 15.71
N ILE A 172 1.25 3.84 14.89
CA ILE A 172 0.95 3.30 13.56
C ILE A 172 0.32 1.92 13.74
N SER A 173 -0.97 1.80 13.42
CA SER A 173 -1.75 0.59 13.60
C SER A 173 -1.65 -0.34 12.40
N SER A 174 -1.58 0.23 11.20
CA SER A 174 -1.37 -0.53 9.96
C SER A 174 -0.69 0.33 8.90
N ILE A 175 0.03 -0.33 8.01
CA ILE A 175 0.65 0.24 6.81
C ILE A 175 0.10 -0.44 5.57
N PHE A 176 0.19 0.21 4.41
CA PHE A 176 -0.14 -0.41 3.13
C PHE A 176 0.83 -1.56 2.83
N TYR A 177 0.30 -2.65 2.27
CA TYR A 177 1.11 -3.81 1.94
C TYR A 177 2.01 -3.51 0.75
N TYR A 178 3.26 -3.96 0.87
CA TYR A 178 4.20 -4.01 -0.22
C TYR A 178 4.42 -5.47 -0.63
N TYR A 179 4.15 -5.78 -1.90
CA TYR A 179 4.20 -7.15 -2.40
C TYR A 179 5.65 -7.55 -2.72
N THR A 180 6.25 -8.37 -1.87
CA THR A 180 7.66 -8.80 -1.97
C THR A 180 7.84 -10.31 -2.03
N SER A 181 6.77 -11.08 -1.82
CA SER A 181 6.82 -12.54 -1.78
C SER A 181 5.50 -13.16 -2.24
N GLU A 182 5.53 -14.47 -2.53
CA GLU A 182 4.35 -15.28 -2.85
C GLU A 182 3.29 -15.23 -1.73
N ASP A 183 3.72 -15.24 -0.48
CA ASP A 183 2.81 -15.26 0.69
C ASP A 183 1.91 -14.01 0.75
N ASN A 184 2.35 -12.90 0.15
CA ASN A 184 1.57 -11.66 0.12
C ASN A 184 0.49 -11.63 -0.97
N ILE A 185 0.57 -12.50 -1.99
CA ILE A 185 -0.32 -12.50 -3.16
C ILE A 185 -1.14 -13.78 -3.32
N SER A 186 -0.82 -14.83 -2.59
CA SER A 186 -1.57 -16.09 -2.61
C SER A 186 -3.01 -15.90 -2.12
N VAL A 187 -3.96 -16.66 -2.71
CA VAL A 187 -5.38 -16.72 -2.30
C VAL A 187 -5.65 -17.91 -1.37
N ALA A 188 -4.62 -18.70 -1.04
CA ALA A 188 -4.77 -19.86 -0.17
C ALA A 188 -5.09 -19.48 1.28
#